data_463f8a32108ee62f5acc5ef142fdf3bd
#
_entry.id   463f8a32108ee62f5acc5ef142fdf3bd
#
_cell.length_a   1.000
_cell.length_b   1.000
_cell.length_c   1.000
_cell.angle_alpha   90.00
_cell.angle_beta   90.00
_cell.angle_gamma   90.00
#
_symmetry.space_group_name_H-M   'P 1'
#
loop_
_entity.id
_entity.type
_entity.pdbx_description
1 polymer ?
#
loop_
_entity_poly.entity_id
_entity_poly.type
_entity_poly.pdbx_seq_one_letter_code
_entity_poly.pdbx_strand_id
1 'polypeptide(L)'
;MHVSKKLPLRLGVGIIVLNNKNKIFVGKRIDNQMGNRWQMPQGGVDKNENLLQAAKRELEEETSIKRIKIIKEIEGWFIYYLPKRLLGKVWKGKYGGQKQRWFIVEFIGNNEEINIKTKHAEFSDWKWIEIKDLAKVAVDFKVDIYNKLKDELISLNFN
;
A
#
# COMPACT_ATOMS: atom_id res chain seq x y z
N MET A 1 -18.46 14.05 16.00
CA MET A 1 -18.32 12.81 15.21
C MET A 1 -17.79 13.15 13.82
N HIS A 2 -16.77 12.46 13.38
CA HIS A 2 -16.24 12.68 12.04
C HIS A 2 -17.16 12.09 10.98
N VAL A 3 -17.42 12.85 9.92
CA VAL A 3 -18.26 12.40 8.79
C VAL A 3 -17.71 11.11 8.18
N SER A 4 -16.37 10.96 8.10
CA SER A 4 -15.71 9.78 7.57
C SER A 4 -16.12 8.48 8.27
N LYS A 5 -16.47 8.52 9.56
CA LYS A 5 -16.89 7.34 10.31
C LYS A 5 -18.33 6.90 10.01
N LYS A 6 -19.12 7.75 9.34
CA LYS A 6 -20.49 7.42 8.94
C LYS A 6 -20.57 6.70 7.60
N LEU A 7 -19.54 6.82 6.77
CA LEU A 7 -19.46 6.16 5.50
C LEU A 7 -18.83 4.78 5.66
N PRO A 8 -19.17 3.83 4.78
CA PRO A 8 -18.54 2.51 4.83
C PRO A 8 -17.05 2.59 4.54
N LEU A 9 -16.32 1.58 4.98
CA LEU A 9 -14.90 1.42 4.69
C LEU A 9 -14.75 0.60 3.41
N ARG A 10 -13.83 1.03 2.54
CA ARG A 10 -13.47 0.28 1.34
C ARG A 10 -12.61 -0.91 1.76
N LEU A 11 -12.97 -2.11 1.29
CA LEU A 11 -12.13 -3.29 1.50
C LEU A 11 -10.93 -3.22 0.57
N GLY A 12 -9.75 -3.35 1.13
CA GLY A 12 -8.52 -3.25 0.37
C GLY A 12 -7.41 -4.16 0.85
N VAL A 13 -6.33 -4.12 0.10
CA VAL A 13 -5.10 -4.86 0.37
C VAL A 13 -3.91 -3.92 0.25
N GLY A 14 -2.84 -4.25 0.95
CA GLY A 14 -1.56 -3.57 0.80
C GLY A 14 -0.44 -4.59 0.72
N ILE A 15 0.65 -4.23 0.09
CA ILE A 15 1.76 -5.13 -0.14
C ILE A 15 3.07 -4.47 0.29
N ILE A 16 3.76 -5.11 1.23
CA ILE A 16 5.12 -4.75 1.59
C ILE A 16 6.05 -5.59 0.71
N VAL A 17 6.71 -4.95 -0.24
CA VAL A 17 7.62 -5.61 -1.17
C VAL A 17 9.05 -5.37 -0.70
N LEU A 18 9.72 -6.46 -0.31
CA LEU A 18 11.12 -6.42 0.15
C LEU A 18 12.04 -6.93 -0.95
N ASN A 19 13.16 -6.23 -1.16
CA ASN A 19 14.22 -6.73 -2.03
C ASN A 19 15.22 -7.58 -1.23
N ASN A 20 16.26 -8.06 -1.89
CA ASN A 20 17.27 -8.93 -1.26
C ASN A 20 18.12 -8.22 -0.20
N LYS A 21 17.98 -6.92 -0.06
CA LYS A 21 18.64 -6.13 1.00
C LYS A 21 17.65 -5.68 2.07
N ASN A 22 16.46 -6.28 2.08
CA ASN A 22 15.37 -5.92 3.00
C ASN A 22 14.93 -4.47 2.93
N LYS A 23 15.06 -3.85 1.75
CA LYS A 23 14.52 -2.52 1.52
C LYS A 23 13.12 -2.64 0.96
N ILE A 24 12.29 -1.64 1.21
CA ILE A 24 10.87 -1.63 0.86
C ILE A 24 10.64 -0.80 -0.39
N PHE A 25 9.83 -1.34 -1.31
CA PHE A 25 9.36 -0.59 -2.47
C PHE A 25 8.34 0.47 -2.05
N VAL A 26 8.55 1.70 -2.48
CA VAL A 26 7.55 2.76 -2.39
C VAL A 26 7.44 3.48 -3.72
N GLY A 27 6.21 3.90 -4.05
CA GLY A 27 5.91 4.68 -5.25
C GLY A 27 5.39 6.05 -4.87
N LYS A 28 5.69 7.03 -5.72
CA LYS A 28 5.16 8.39 -5.58
C LYS A 28 3.92 8.50 -6.46
N ARG A 29 2.80 8.91 -5.86
CA ARG A 29 1.54 9.00 -6.60
C ARG A 29 1.60 10.05 -7.70
N ILE A 30 0.96 9.75 -8.83
CA ILE A 30 0.82 10.69 -9.96
C ILE A 30 -0.04 11.89 -9.54
N ASP A 31 -1.16 11.61 -8.82
CA ASP A 31 -2.02 12.71 -8.37
C ASP A 31 -1.46 13.35 -7.10
N ASN A 32 -1.82 14.61 -6.86
CA ASN A 32 -1.35 15.39 -5.72
C ASN A 32 -2.37 15.43 -4.57
N GLN A 33 -3.42 14.60 -4.63
CA GLN A 33 -4.46 14.61 -3.60
C GLN A 33 -3.92 14.26 -2.23
N MET A 34 -2.90 13.41 -2.19
CA MET A 34 -2.25 12.97 -0.95
C MET A 34 -0.90 13.64 -0.72
N GLY A 35 -0.61 14.74 -1.43
CA GLY A 35 0.64 15.47 -1.32
C GLY A 35 1.81 14.75 -2.01
N ASN A 36 3.03 15.20 -1.75
CA ASN A 36 4.26 14.65 -2.31
C ASN A 36 4.80 13.48 -1.47
N ARG A 37 3.91 12.63 -0.97
CA ARG A 37 4.32 11.51 -0.14
C ARG A 37 4.42 10.24 -0.96
N TRP A 38 5.14 9.30 -0.42
CA TRP A 38 5.37 8.00 -1.03
C TRP A 38 4.49 6.96 -0.35
N GLN A 39 4.12 5.94 -1.08
CA GLN A 39 3.29 4.87 -0.50
C GLN A 39 3.72 3.50 -1.02
N MET A 40 3.44 2.49 -0.21
CA MET A 40 3.54 1.11 -0.65
C MET A 40 2.37 0.77 -1.57
N PRO A 41 2.54 -0.21 -2.48
CA PRO A 41 1.43 -0.63 -3.34
C PRO A 41 0.21 -1.05 -2.52
N GLN A 42 -0.95 -0.63 -2.97
CA GLN A 42 -2.23 -0.95 -2.34
C GLN A 42 -3.38 -0.76 -3.32
N GLY A 43 -4.49 -1.39 -3.04
CA GLY A 43 -5.68 -1.20 -3.87
C GLY A 43 -6.90 -1.92 -3.33
N GLY A 44 -7.98 -1.88 -4.08
CA GLY A 44 -9.24 -2.50 -3.69
C GLY A 44 -9.32 -3.98 -4.03
N VAL A 45 -10.29 -4.64 -3.44
CA VAL A 45 -10.60 -6.04 -3.70
C VAL A 45 -11.81 -6.09 -4.63
N ASP A 46 -11.68 -6.78 -5.76
CA ASP A 46 -12.78 -6.92 -6.71
C ASP A 46 -13.76 -7.99 -6.23
N LYS A 47 -14.97 -7.92 -6.77
CA LYS A 47 -16.01 -8.90 -6.46
C LYS A 47 -15.52 -10.32 -6.82
N ASN A 48 -15.72 -11.25 -5.88
CA ASN A 48 -15.34 -12.67 -6.04
C ASN A 48 -13.82 -12.92 -6.05
N GLU A 49 -13.04 -11.93 -5.67
CA GLU A 49 -11.59 -12.04 -5.57
C GLU A 49 -11.20 -12.29 -4.11
N ASN A 50 -10.26 -13.21 -3.86
CA ASN A 50 -9.73 -13.35 -2.52
C ASN A 50 -8.63 -12.29 -2.27
N LEU A 51 -8.25 -12.13 -1.01
CA LEU A 51 -7.32 -11.05 -0.62
C LEU A 51 -5.94 -11.20 -1.26
N LEU A 52 -5.41 -12.42 -1.34
CA LEU A 52 -4.09 -12.65 -1.95
C LEU A 52 -4.12 -12.39 -3.46
N GLN A 53 -5.19 -12.79 -4.14
CA GLN A 53 -5.36 -12.50 -5.56
C GLN A 53 -5.40 -11.00 -5.80
N ALA A 54 -6.14 -10.26 -4.95
CA ALA A 54 -6.22 -8.81 -5.04
C ALA A 54 -4.84 -8.17 -4.85
N ALA A 55 -4.08 -8.66 -3.87
CA ALA A 55 -2.74 -8.12 -3.60
C ALA A 55 -1.81 -8.32 -4.80
N LYS A 56 -1.80 -9.52 -5.38
CA LYS A 56 -0.96 -9.82 -6.55
C LYS A 56 -1.38 -8.98 -7.75
N ARG A 57 -2.69 -8.84 -7.97
CA ARG A 57 -3.22 -8.06 -9.09
C ARG A 57 -2.86 -6.58 -8.97
N GLU A 58 -3.10 -6.00 -7.79
CA GLU A 58 -2.78 -4.59 -7.56
C GLU A 58 -1.28 -4.32 -7.71
N LEU A 59 -0.44 -5.22 -7.18
CA LEU A 59 1.01 -5.07 -7.33
C LEU A 59 1.42 -5.07 -8.79
N GLU A 60 0.89 -6.00 -9.57
CA GLU A 60 1.20 -6.08 -11.00
C GLU A 60 0.68 -4.87 -11.76
N GLU A 61 -0.55 -4.43 -11.48
CA GLU A 61 -1.15 -3.27 -12.15
C GLU A 61 -0.36 -1.98 -11.89
N GLU A 62 0.18 -1.84 -10.69
CA GLU A 62 0.87 -0.61 -10.29
C GLU A 62 2.36 -0.61 -10.64
N THR A 63 3.00 -1.78 -10.64
CA THR A 63 4.47 -1.87 -10.68
C THR A 63 5.03 -2.85 -11.71
N SER A 64 4.20 -3.68 -12.30
CA SER A 64 4.59 -4.80 -13.16
C SER A 64 5.35 -5.92 -12.45
N ILE A 65 5.45 -5.87 -11.13
CA ILE A 65 6.11 -6.92 -10.35
C ILE A 65 5.24 -8.17 -10.32
N LYS A 66 5.81 -9.29 -10.77
CA LYS A 66 5.16 -10.61 -10.80
C LYS A 66 5.93 -11.67 -10.02
N ARG A 67 7.27 -11.61 -10.05
CA ARG A 67 8.11 -12.63 -9.44
C ARG A 67 8.32 -12.34 -7.99
N ILE A 68 7.45 -12.91 -7.17
CA ILE A 68 7.45 -12.70 -5.72
C ILE A 68 7.33 -14.01 -4.99
N LYS A 69 7.85 -14.04 -3.77
CA LYS A 69 7.62 -15.10 -2.80
C LYS A 69 6.79 -14.51 -1.67
N ILE A 70 5.66 -15.13 -1.35
CA ILE A 70 4.83 -14.69 -0.23
C ILE A 70 5.53 -15.10 1.06
N ILE A 71 5.83 -14.12 1.92
CA ILE A 71 6.44 -14.37 3.22
C ILE A 71 5.37 -14.54 4.28
N LYS A 72 4.42 -13.61 4.35
CA LYS A 72 3.40 -13.64 5.41
C LYS A 72 2.19 -12.80 5.02
N GLU A 73 1.00 -13.28 5.37
CA GLU A 73 -0.19 -12.44 5.49
C GLU A 73 -0.23 -11.96 6.93
N ILE A 74 -0.16 -10.65 7.14
CA ILE A 74 -0.18 -10.07 8.48
C ILE A 74 -1.58 -10.21 9.07
N GLU A 75 -1.67 -10.71 10.30
CA GLU A 75 -2.95 -10.86 10.97
C GLU A 75 -3.59 -9.53 11.30
N GLY A 76 -4.92 -9.52 11.29
CA GLY A 76 -5.71 -8.34 11.64
C GLY A 76 -5.99 -7.44 10.47
N TRP A 77 -6.75 -6.42 10.76
CA TRP A 77 -7.15 -5.41 9.79
C TRP A 77 -6.52 -4.08 10.15
N PHE A 78 -6.03 -3.37 9.12
CA PHE A 78 -5.45 -2.05 9.26
C PHE A 78 -6.42 -1.05 8.69
N ILE A 79 -6.89 -0.13 9.53
CA ILE A 79 -7.95 0.81 9.16
C ILE A 79 -7.43 2.23 9.24
N TYR A 80 -7.72 3.02 8.21
CA TYR A 80 -7.54 4.46 8.28
C TYR A 80 -8.80 5.16 7.79
N TYR A 81 -8.99 6.39 8.29
CA TYR A 81 -10.11 7.24 7.91
C TYR A 81 -9.60 8.42 7.10
N LEU A 82 -10.37 8.80 6.08
CA LEU A 82 -10.01 9.95 5.27
C LEU A 82 -10.17 11.25 6.07
N PRO A 83 -9.20 12.18 5.94
CA PRO A 83 -9.40 13.52 6.49
C PRO A 83 -10.50 14.25 5.71
N LYS A 84 -11.08 15.28 6.32
CA LYS A 84 -12.18 16.05 5.70
C LYS A 84 -11.85 16.55 4.31
N ARG A 85 -10.58 16.94 4.06
CA ARG A 85 -10.16 17.47 2.76
C ARG A 85 -10.32 16.46 1.61
N LEU A 86 -10.38 15.17 1.91
CA LEU A 86 -10.50 14.11 0.90
C LEU A 86 -11.88 13.46 0.87
N LEU A 87 -12.71 13.68 1.88
CA LEU A 87 -14.07 13.15 1.90
C LEU A 87 -14.87 13.68 0.71
N GLY A 88 -15.56 12.78 0.02
CA GLY A 88 -16.36 13.10 -1.15
C GLY A 88 -15.55 13.28 -2.43
N LYS A 89 -14.22 13.26 -2.35
CA LYS A 89 -13.34 13.48 -3.52
C LYS A 89 -12.71 12.20 -4.06
N VAL A 90 -12.22 11.34 -3.18
CA VAL A 90 -11.63 10.06 -3.59
C VAL A 90 -12.72 9.00 -3.63
N TRP A 91 -12.53 7.96 -4.46
CA TRP A 91 -13.47 6.85 -4.62
C TRP A 91 -14.90 7.31 -4.91
N LYS A 92 -15.06 8.41 -5.63
CA LYS A 92 -16.37 9.00 -5.97
C LYS A 92 -17.23 9.31 -4.73
N GLY A 93 -16.60 9.57 -3.60
CA GLY A 93 -17.28 9.92 -2.36
C GLY A 93 -17.99 8.77 -1.65
N LYS A 94 -17.75 7.51 -2.07
CA LYS A 94 -18.47 6.35 -1.55
C LYS A 94 -18.01 5.88 -0.17
N TYR A 95 -16.74 6.15 0.18
CA TYR A 95 -16.12 5.58 1.38
C TYR A 95 -15.53 6.65 2.27
N GLY A 96 -15.50 6.36 3.57
CA GLY A 96 -14.89 7.24 4.58
C GLY A 96 -13.48 6.84 4.96
N GLY A 97 -12.97 5.77 4.38
CA GLY A 97 -11.65 5.24 4.68
C GLY A 97 -11.50 3.86 4.08
N GLN A 98 -10.49 3.14 4.54
CA GLN A 98 -10.18 1.81 4.02
C GLN A 98 -9.86 0.84 5.14
N LYS A 99 -10.30 -0.40 4.96
CA LYS A 99 -10.01 -1.53 5.83
C LYS A 99 -9.14 -2.49 5.03
N GLN A 100 -7.89 -2.66 5.46
CA GLN A 100 -6.88 -3.33 4.65
C GLN A 100 -6.31 -4.58 5.32
N ARG A 101 -6.04 -5.59 4.49
CA ARG A 101 -5.20 -6.73 4.84
C ARG A 101 -3.84 -6.50 4.16
N TRP A 102 -2.74 -6.70 4.89
CA TRP A 102 -1.40 -6.48 4.38
C TRP A 102 -0.63 -7.77 4.22
N PHE A 103 0.17 -7.84 3.16
CA PHE A 103 1.01 -9.00 2.83
C PHE A 103 2.46 -8.56 2.76
N ILE A 104 3.36 -9.41 3.27
CA ILE A 104 4.79 -9.24 3.11
C ILE A 104 5.24 -10.19 2.01
N VAL A 105 5.90 -9.66 1.00
CA VAL A 105 6.43 -10.46 -0.12
C VAL A 105 7.89 -10.12 -0.36
N GLU A 106 8.64 -11.11 -0.84
CA GLU A 106 10.01 -10.91 -1.31
C GLU A 106 10.00 -10.81 -2.82
N PHE A 107 10.60 -9.75 -3.36
CA PHE A 107 10.80 -9.60 -4.80
C PHE A 107 12.01 -10.44 -5.21
N ILE A 108 11.79 -11.46 -6.03
CA ILE A 108 12.83 -12.36 -6.48
C ILE A 108 13.32 -12.08 -7.91
N GLY A 109 12.85 -10.95 -8.48
CA GLY A 109 13.32 -10.45 -9.76
C GLY A 109 14.39 -9.38 -9.59
N ASN A 110 14.62 -8.62 -10.64
CA ASN A 110 15.53 -7.48 -10.61
C ASN A 110 14.80 -6.19 -10.98
N ASN A 111 15.46 -5.05 -10.73
CA ASN A 111 14.84 -3.73 -10.92
C ASN A 111 14.36 -3.47 -12.34
N GLU A 112 14.93 -4.13 -13.34
CA GLU A 112 14.54 -3.95 -14.75
C GLU A 112 13.13 -4.46 -15.01
N GLU A 113 12.61 -5.34 -14.15
CA GLU A 113 11.25 -5.87 -14.26
C GLU A 113 10.20 -4.89 -13.73
N ILE A 114 10.63 -3.86 -13.01
CA ILE A 114 9.72 -2.85 -12.43
C ILE A 114 9.41 -1.81 -13.49
N ASN A 115 8.11 -1.69 -13.80
CA ASN A 115 7.63 -0.69 -14.76
C ASN A 115 6.34 -0.10 -14.23
N ILE A 116 6.41 1.16 -13.82
CA ILE A 116 5.26 1.89 -13.25
C ILE A 116 4.40 2.56 -14.32
N LYS A 117 4.84 2.53 -15.58
CA LYS A 117 4.07 3.09 -16.72
C LYS A 117 3.11 2.03 -17.25
N THR A 118 2.13 1.69 -16.44
CA THR A 118 1.14 0.68 -16.74
C THR A 118 -0.14 1.32 -17.28
N LYS A 119 -1.08 0.49 -17.74
CA LYS A 119 -2.36 0.95 -18.28
C LYS A 119 -3.15 1.79 -17.26
N HIS A 120 -3.09 1.41 -15.99
CA HIS A 120 -3.76 2.12 -14.90
C HIS A 120 -2.71 2.70 -13.94
N ALA A 121 -1.80 3.52 -14.48
CA ALA A 121 -0.66 4.03 -13.75
C ALA A 121 -1.08 4.81 -12.50
N GLU A 122 -0.48 4.47 -11.37
CA GLU A 122 -0.69 5.12 -10.08
C GLU A 122 0.54 5.94 -9.66
N PHE A 123 1.72 5.57 -10.13
CA PHE A 123 2.99 6.13 -9.68
C PHE A 123 3.71 6.88 -10.79
N SER A 124 4.32 8.01 -10.42
CA SER A 124 5.19 8.79 -11.30
C SER A 124 6.67 8.48 -11.09
N ASP A 125 7.00 7.87 -9.95
CA ASP A 125 8.38 7.51 -9.59
C ASP A 125 8.33 6.37 -8.58
N TRP A 126 9.46 5.70 -8.37
CA TRP A 126 9.58 4.65 -7.35
C TRP A 126 11.00 4.58 -6.82
N LYS A 127 11.13 4.00 -5.61
CA LYS A 127 12.44 3.76 -5.00
C LYS A 127 12.35 2.69 -3.93
N TRP A 128 13.51 2.21 -3.51
CA TRP A 128 13.66 1.35 -2.34
C TRP A 128 14.05 2.20 -1.14
N ILE A 129 13.41 1.97 -0.01
CA ILE A 129 13.73 2.70 1.23
C ILE A 129 14.06 1.72 2.35
N GLU A 130 14.76 2.23 3.36
CA GLU A 130 15.03 1.47 4.58
C GLU A 130 13.75 1.28 5.39
N ILE A 131 13.64 0.14 6.09
CA ILE A 131 12.48 -0.15 6.93
C ILE A 131 12.26 0.96 7.96
N LYS A 132 13.34 1.45 8.57
CA LYS A 132 13.27 2.52 9.58
C LYS A 132 12.64 3.81 9.08
N ASP A 133 12.65 4.03 7.77
CA ASP A 133 12.16 5.27 7.15
C ASP A 133 10.71 5.17 6.69
N LEU A 134 10.07 4.01 6.87
CA LEU A 134 8.75 3.72 6.31
C LEU A 134 7.69 4.76 6.72
N ALA A 135 7.62 5.09 8.01
CA ALA A 135 6.62 6.05 8.49
C ALA A 135 6.92 7.49 8.06
N LYS A 136 8.19 7.81 7.78
CA LYS A 136 8.61 9.16 7.39
C LYS A 136 8.11 9.58 6.02
N VAL A 137 7.87 8.61 5.13
CA VAL A 137 7.44 8.90 3.75
C VAL A 137 5.92 8.95 3.61
N ALA A 138 5.18 8.46 4.60
CA ALA A 138 3.72 8.32 4.54
C ALA A 138 3.00 9.67 4.61
N VAL A 139 1.85 9.74 3.94
CA VAL A 139 0.90 10.83 4.15
C VAL A 139 0.36 10.76 5.59
N ASP A 140 -0.04 11.92 6.13
CA ASP A 140 -0.41 12.08 7.55
C ASP A 140 -1.39 11.03 8.08
N PHE A 141 -2.46 10.75 7.35
CA PHE A 141 -3.50 9.82 7.82
C PHE A 141 -3.13 8.34 7.67
N LYS A 142 -1.96 8.02 7.10
CA LYS A 142 -1.45 6.65 6.98
C LYS A 142 -0.25 6.39 7.90
N VAL A 143 0.25 7.40 8.60
CA VAL A 143 1.46 7.27 9.43
C VAL A 143 1.30 6.17 10.48
N ASP A 144 0.14 6.10 11.15
CA ASP A 144 -0.10 5.10 12.19
C ASP A 144 -0.03 3.68 11.64
N ILE A 145 -0.62 3.45 10.47
CA ILE A 145 -0.56 2.14 9.81
C ILE A 145 0.89 1.80 9.44
N TYR A 146 1.61 2.74 8.86
CA TYR A 146 2.98 2.51 8.44
C TYR A 146 3.90 2.24 9.64
N ASN A 147 3.66 2.89 10.78
CA ASN A 147 4.38 2.56 12.01
C ASN A 147 4.11 1.14 12.48
N LYS A 148 2.85 0.70 12.45
CA LYS A 148 2.48 -0.66 12.83
C LYS A 148 3.10 -1.70 11.90
N LEU A 149 3.12 -1.43 10.61
CA LEU A 149 3.74 -2.32 9.62
C LEU A 149 5.25 -2.38 9.80
N LYS A 150 5.88 -1.26 10.09
CA LYS A 150 7.31 -1.20 10.42
C LYS A 150 7.61 -2.08 11.64
N ASP A 151 6.82 -1.94 12.70
CA ASP A 151 7.00 -2.72 13.92
C ASP A 151 6.84 -4.22 13.65
N GLU A 152 5.88 -4.60 12.80
CA GLU A 152 5.69 -5.99 12.39
C GLU A 152 6.93 -6.54 11.68
N LEU A 153 7.50 -5.77 10.76
CA LEU A 153 8.72 -6.16 10.05
C LEU A 153 9.89 -6.35 11.01
N ILE A 154 10.06 -5.43 11.94
CA ILE A 154 11.14 -5.52 12.94
C ILE A 154 10.94 -6.75 13.82
N SER A 155 9.71 -7.04 14.24
CA SER A 155 9.40 -8.22 15.07
C SER A 155 9.70 -9.53 14.35
N LEU A 156 9.68 -9.53 13.02
CA LEU A 156 10.01 -10.68 12.19
C LEU A 156 11.50 -10.72 11.79
N ASN A 157 12.31 -9.86 12.41
CA ASN A 157 13.76 -9.76 12.20
C ASN A 157 14.19 -9.22 10.83
N PHE A 158 13.32 -8.48 10.17
CA PHE A 158 13.72 -7.69 9.00
C PHE A 158 14.30 -6.35 9.46
N ASN A 159 15.46 -6.01 8.94
CA ASN A 159 16.14 -4.76 9.29
C ASN A 159 16.67 -4.07 8.04
#